data_15d8896286bc03313bb02f4d0d3993fe
#
_entry.id   15d8896286bc03313bb02f4d0d3993fe
#
_cell.length_a   1.000
_cell.length_b   1.000
_cell.length_c   1.000
_cell.angle_alpha   90.00
_cell.angle_beta   90.00
_cell.angle_gamma   90.00
#
_symmetry.space_group_name_H-M   'P 1'
#
loop_
_entity.id
_entity.type
_entity.pdbx_description
1 polymer ?
#
loop_
_entity_poly.entity_id
_entity_poly.type
_entity_poly.pdbx_seq_one_letter_code
_entity_poly.pdbx_strand_id
1 'polypeptide(L)'
;SQEREGLHNPYGEEQADVWETRLKRIRDSLTDFYFAYNLPYAEFEHIVRQMLEEQGSSESEFIWFNAELAPQDMLFEQAEIIESMPDEERKKYEARLQEIEVVLIRTMVSDQLKYIKMARQWFTVADLKEIRRRKIGGGKVGGKAAGMLLAMRILKETAPPEIRDSFKIPVSYYLGSDVFYNFLSINGLMHWNDQKYKTEDEMRADYPTLREEFSKGEFP
;
A
#
# COMPACT_ATOMS: atom_id res chain seq x y z
N SER A 1 -5.36 28.04 12.45
CA SER A 1 -6.15 26.92 13.02
C SER A 1 -7.61 27.33 13.19
N GLN A 2 -7.93 28.39 13.92
CA GLN A 2 -9.30 28.89 14.16
C GLN A 2 -10.05 29.21 12.85
N GLU A 3 -9.41 29.87 11.89
CA GLU A 3 -9.98 30.14 10.58
C GLU A 3 -10.37 28.88 9.80
N ARG A 4 -9.56 27.82 9.88
CA ARG A 4 -9.85 26.53 9.23
C ARG A 4 -11.04 25.80 9.85
N GLU A 5 -11.31 26.04 11.12
CA GLU A 5 -12.43 25.43 11.84
C GLU A 5 -13.70 26.29 11.78
N GLY A 6 -13.70 27.39 10.99
CA GLY A 6 -14.85 28.27 10.82
C GLY A 6 -15.14 29.14 12.04
N LEU A 7 -14.22 29.28 12.96
CA LEU A 7 -14.36 30.17 14.13
C LEU A 7 -14.06 31.60 13.70
N HIS A 8 -15.14 32.39 13.53
CA HIS A 8 -15.07 33.75 13.01
C HIS A 8 -14.75 34.84 14.04
N ASN A 9 -14.49 34.48 15.29
CA ASN A 9 -14.14 35.44 16.33
C ASN A 9 -12.68 35.29 16.80
N PRO A 10 -11.72 36.00 16.19
CA PRO A 10 -10.32 35.94 16.58
C PRO A 10 -10.05 36.53 17.98
N TYR A 11 -11.01 37.18 18.59
CA TYR A 11 -10.92 37.81 19.92
C TYR A 11 -11.70 37.03 21.00
N GLY A 12 -12.35 35.91 20.63
CA GLY A 12 -12.97 35.02 21.61
C GLY A 12 -11.94 34.23 22.36
N GLU A 13 -11.86 34.38 23.67
CA GLU A 13 -11.03 33.50 24.51
C GLU A 13 -11.62 32.09 24.45
N GLU A 14 -10.83 31.15 23.90
CA GLU A 14 -11.16 29.73 23.98
C GLU A 14 -10.85 29.20 25.38
N GLN A 15 -11.64 28.24 25.85
CA GLN A 15 -11.38 27.56 27.11
C GLN A 15 -10.03 26.82 27.05
N ALA A 16 -9.35 26.74 28.19
CA ALA A 16 -7.99 26.19 28.28
C ALA A 16 -7.90 24.73 27.78
N ASP A 17 -8.94 23.93 28.06
CA ASP A 17 -9.04 22.53 27.62
C ASP A 17 -9.17 22.38 26.10
N VAL A 18 -9.89 23.30 25.44
CA VAL A 18 -10.00 23.35 23.98
C VAL A 18 -8.64 23.71 23.36
N TRP A 19 -7.93 24.67 23.97
CA TRP A 19 -6.59 25.05 23.56
C TRP A 19 -5.59 23.90 23.70
N GLU A 20 -5.60 23.20 24.83
CA GLU A 20 -4.74 22.03 25.07
C GLU A 20 -5.00 20.92 24.07
N THR A 21 -6.26 20.62 23.80
CA THR A 21 -6.65 19.61 22.82
C THR A 21 -6.16 19.98 21.41
N ARG A 22 -6.31 21.25 21.02
CA ARG A 22 -5.85 21.77 19.74
C ARG A 22 -4.32 21.75 19.63
N LEU A 23 -3.63 22.21 20.66
CA LEU A 23 -2.17 22.21 20.71
C LEU A 23 -1.60 20.78 20.61
N LYS A 24 -2.22 19.84 21.32
CA LYS A 24 -1.86 18.42 21.23
C LYS A 24 -2.02 17.91 19.80
N ARG A 25 -3.18 18.14 19.14
CA ARG A 25 -3.42 17.71 17.76
C ARG A 25 -2.40 18.30 16.79
N ILE A 26 -2.07 19.60 16.92
CA ILE A 26 -1.08 20.26 16.06
C ILE A 26 0.30 19.63 16.29
N ARG A 27 0.70 19.43 17.54
CA ARG A 27 1.97 18.81 17.88
C ARG A 27 2.06 17.39 17.33
N ASP A 28 1.03 16.57 17.53
CA ASP A 28 0.99 15.20 17.05
C ASP A 28 1.08 15.17 15.50
N SER A 29 0.30 16.00 14.78
CA SER A 29 0.37 16.10 13.32
C SER A 29 1.73 16.59 12.80
N LEU A 30 2.38 17.51 13.50
CA LEU A 30 3.72 17.97 13.14
C LEU A 30 4.77 16.89 13.42
N THR A 31 4.63 16.15 14.52
CA THR A 31 5.52 15.03 14.85
C THR A 31 5.43 13.96 13.77
N ASP A 32 4.22 13.56 13.39
CA ASP A 32 3.98 12.58 12.32
C ASP A 32 4.59 13.05 10.98
N PHE A 33 4.37 14.32 10.63
CA PHE A 33 4.92 14.91 9.42
C PHE A 33 6.46 14.91 9.41
N TYR A 34 7.08 15.40 10.49
CA TYR A 34 8.54 15.44 10.59
C TYR A 34 9.16 14.05 10.63
N PHE A 35 8.51 13.10 11.29
CA PHE A 35 8.92 11.71 11.30
C PHE A 35 8.89 11.13 9.88
N ALA A 36 7.75 11.23 9.20
CA ALA A 36 7.58 10.70 7.85
C ALA A 36 8.50 11.35 6.80
N TYR A 37 8.86 12.64 7.00
CA TYR A 37 9.72 13.38 6.09
C TYR A 37 11.21 13.11 6.29
N ASN A 38 11.67 12.89 7.54
CA ASN A 38 13.09 12.85 7.87
C ASN A 38 13.63 11.46 8.17
N LEU A 39 12.76 10.49 8.47
CA LEU A 39 13.18 9.14 8.85
C LEU A 39 12.82 8.11 7.76
N PRO A 40 13.75 7.18 7.47
CA PRO A 40 13.43 6.05 6.60
C PRO A 40 12.29 5.21 7.18
N TYR A 41 11.47 4.63 6.32
CA TYR A 41 10.38 3.74 6.75
C TYR A 41 10.87 2.56 7.62
N ALA A 42 12.07 2.05 7.34
CA ALA A 42 12.71 1.01 8.14
C ALA A 42 12.92 1.43 9.62
N GLU A 43 13.12 2.71 9.90
CA GLU A 43 13.25 3.22 11.27
C GLU A 43 11.91 3.18 12.01
N PHE A 44 10.82 3.52 11.33
CA PHE A 44 9.48 3.34 11.89
C PHE A 44 9.21 1.88 12.27
N GLU A 45 9.53 0.96 11.39
CA GLU A 45 9.39 -0.47 11.62
C GLU A 45 10.24 -0.94 12.82
N HIS A 46 11.48 -0.47 12.90
CA HIS A 46 12.38 -0.77 14.01
C HIS A 46 11.82 -0.28 15.36
N ILE A 47 11.33 0.95 15.42
CA ILE A 47 10.72 1.52 16.62
C ILE A 47 9.49 0.72 17.06
N VAL A 48 8.61 0.35 16.11
CA VAL A 48 7.43 -0.45 16.42
C VAL A 48 7.84 -1.80 17.02
N ARG A 49 8.83 -2.49 16.43
CA ARG A 49 9.35 -3.76 16.95
C ARG A 49 9.91 -3.60 18.35
N GLN A 50 10.77 -2.61 18.56
CA GLN A 50 11.36 -2.32 19.87
C GLN A 50 10.30 -2.06 20.93
N MET A 51 9.27 -1.27 20.63
CA MET A 51 8.17 -1.00 21.56
C MET A 51 7.40 -2.27 21.94
N LEU A 52 7.16 -3.18 20.98
CA LEU A 52 6.50 -4.45 21.25
C LEU A 52 7.37 -5.38 22.11
N GLU A 53 8.69 -5.41 21.86
CA GLU A 53 9.64 -6.18 22.66
C GLU A 53 9.75 -5.63 24.10
N GLU A 54 9.84 -4.31 24.28
CA GLU A 54 9.93 -3.64 25.59
C GLU A 54 8.66 -3.83 26.45
N GLN A 55 7.50 -3.97 25.81
CA GLN A 55 6.24 -4.28 26.50
C GLN A 55 6.16 -5.73 26.98
N GLY A 56 7.16 -6.56 26.66
CA GLY A 56 7.16 -7.98 27.00
C GLY A 56 6.07 -8.75 26.26
N SER A 57 5.71 -8.26 25.08
CA SER A 57 4.67 -8.84 24.23
C SER A 57 4.98 -10.31 23.93
N SER A 58 4.07 -11.19 24.26
CA SER A 58 4.14 -12.59 23.87
C SER A 58 3.98 -12.67 22.33
N GLU A 59 4.42 -13.78 21.70
CA GLU A 59 4.12 -14.05 20.27
C GLU A 59 2.64 -13.82 19.94
N SER A 60 1.75 -14.09 20.89
CA SER A 60 0.32 -13.86 20.78
C SER A 60 -0.01 -12.37 20.59
N GLU A 61 0.60 -11.45 21.33
CA GLU A 61 0.32 -10.02 21.19
C GLU A 61 0.90 -9.45 19.88
N PHE A 62 2.07 -9.94 19.45
CA PHE A 62 2.64 -9.61 18.16
C PHE A 62 1.70 -10.01 17.01
N ILE A 63 1.09 -11.18 17.05
CA ILE A 63 0.11 -11.65 16.06
C ILE A 63 -1.12 -10.74 16.02
N TRP A 64 -1.54 -10.16 17.14
CA TRP A 64 -2.74 -9.33 17.23
C TRP A 64 -2.50 -7.83 17.04
N PHE A 65 -1.29 -7.41 16.70
CA PHE A 65 -1.07 -6.02 16.33
C PHE A 65 -1.93 -5.64 15.11
N ASN A 66 -2.62 -4.50 15.18
CA ASN A 66 -3.61 -4.10 14.17
C ASN A 66 -3.03 -4.14 12.75
N ALA A 67 -3.60 -5.00 11.90
CA ALA A 67 -3.12 -5.20 10.53
C ALA A 67 -3.17 -3.93 9.67
N GLU A 68 -4.14 -3.04 9.94
CA GLU A 68 -4.30 -1.78 9.20
C GLU A 68 -3.17 -0.78 9.46
N LEU A 69 -2.51 -0.89 10.60
CA LEU A 69 -1.43 -0.02 11.05
C LEU A 69 -0.06 -0.67 10.94
N ALA A 70 -0.03 -1.99 10.75
CA ALA A 70 1.22 -2.75 10.73
C ALA A 70 2.00 -2.51 9.42
N PRO A 71 3.33 -2.38 9.51
CA PRO A 71 4.20 -2.45 8.35
C PRO A 71 4.01 -3.78 7.57
N GLN A 72 4.16 -3.74 6.24
CA GLN A 72 3.97 -4.95 5.42
C GLN A 72 4.90 -6.10 5.83
N ASP A 73 6.14 -5.81 6.24
CA ASP A 73 7.09 -6.84 6.70
C ASP A 73 6.60 -7.54 7.95
N MET A 74 6.05 -6.78 8.90
CA MET A 74 5.43 -7.34 10.10
C MET A 74 4.22 -8.22 9.77
N LEU A 75 3.40 -7.81 8.79
CA LEU A 75 2.25 -8.62 8.34
C LEU A 75 2.69 -9.95 7.74
N PHE A 76 3.75 -9.96 6.95
CA PHE A 76 4.31 -11.20 6.41
C PHE A 76 4.86 -12.10 7.51
N GLU A 77 5.56 -11.56 8.49
CA GLU A 77 6.05 -12.34 9.64
C GLU A 77 4.91 -12.92 10.47
N GLN A 78 3.89 -12.13 10.78
CA GLN A 78 2.69 -12.61 11.48
C GLN A 78 2.04 -13.78 10.72
N ALA A 79 1.89 -13.64 9.40
CA ALA A 79 1.33 -14.68 8.56
C ALA A 79 2.19 -15.96 8.57
N GLU A 80 3.51 -15.83 8.46
CA GLU A 80 4.45 -16.96 8.49
C GLU A 80 4.44 -17.69 9.85
N ILE A 81 4.34 -16.94 10.96
CA ILE A 81 4.17 -17.53 12.30
C ILE A 81 2.87 -18.36 12.34
N ILE A 82 1.75 -17.80 11.89
CA ILE A 82 0.46 -18.49 11.88
C ILE A 82 0.52 -19.74 10.97
N GLU A 83 1.10 -19.62 9.76
CA GLU A 83 1.21 -20.75 8.83
C GLU A 83 2.12 -21.87 9.34
N SER A 84 3.10 -21.57 10.20
CA SER A 84 4.02 -22.54 10.80
C SER A 84 3.40 -23.33 11.98
N MET A 85 2.25 -22.88 12.51
CA MET A 85 1.58 -23.53 13.62
C MET A 85 0.99 -24.88 13.22
N PRO A 86 0.88 -25.83 14.18
CA PRO A 86 0.10 -27.05 13.98
C PRO A 86 -1.36 -26.74 13.58
N ASP A 87 -1.98 -27.59 12.77
CA ASP A 87 -3.31 -27.37 12.21
C ASP A 87 -4.39 -27.00 13.25
N GLU A 88 -4.38 -27.65 14.40
CA GLU A 88 -5.36 -27.36 15.47
C GLU A 88 -5.17 -25.97 16.11
N GLU A 89 -3.95 -25.50 16.17
CA GLU A 89 -3.63 -24.17 16.70
C GLU A 89 -3.89 -23.11 15.64
N ARG A 90 -3.48 -23.34 14.40
CA ARG A 90 -3.68 -22.44 13.25
C ARG A 90 -5.16 -22.10 13.03
N LYS A 91 -6.07 -23.05 13.24
CA LYS A 91 -7.53 -22.81 13.16
C LYS A 91 -8.01 -21.66 14.03
N LYS A 92 -7.36 -21.39 15.16
CA LYS A 92 -7.71 -20.29 16.07
C LYS A 92 -7.37 -18.93 15.46
N TYR A 93 -6.39 -18.90 14.57
CA TYR A 93 -5.88 -17.69 13.93
C TYR A 93 -6.30 -17.53 12.45
N GLU A 94 -7.17 -18.42 11.96
CA GLU A 94 -7.65 -18.40 10.56
C GLU A 94 -8.22 -17.05 10.15
N ALA A 95 -9.09 -16.47 11.01
CA ALA A 95 -9.68 -15.15 10.76
C ALA A 95 -8.60 -14.05 10.71
N ARG A 96 -7.56 -14.17 11.54
CA ARG A 96 -6.44 -13.25 11.58
C ARG A 96 -5.58 -13.35 10.31
N LEU A 97 -5.31 -14.56 9.86
CA LEU A 97 -4.57 -14.79 8.61
C LEU A 97 -5.32 -14.18 7.42
N GLN A 98 -6.63 -14.40 7.35
CA GLN A 98 -7.48 -13.80 6.31
C GLN A 98 -7.49 -12.27 6.36
N GLU A 99 -7.49 -11.66 7.55
CA GLU A 99 -7.37 -10.21 7.71
C GLU A 99 -6.04 -9.70 7.15
N ILE A 100 -4.93 -10.35 7.49
CA ILE A 100 -3.59 -10.02 6.99
C ILE A 100 -3.53 -10.12 5.47
N GLU A 101 -4.02 -11.21 4.88
CA GLU A 101 -4.08 -11.38 3.42
C GLU A 101 -4.87 -10.27 2.74
N VAL A 102 -6.03 -9.90 3.28
CA VAL A 102 -6.87 -8.81 2.76
C VAL A 102 -6.13 -7.48 2.79
N VAL A 103 -5.45 -7.16 3.90
CA VAL A 103 -4.68 -5.92 4.03
C VAL A 103 -3.50 -5.91 3.06
N LEU A 104 -2.77 -7.01 2.93
CA LEU A 104 -1.67 -7.14 1.96
C LEU A 104 -2.15 -6.98 0.52
N ILE A 105 -3.25 -7.66 0.12
CA ILE A 105 -3.84 -7.49 -1.22
C ILE A 105 -4.23 -6.04 -1.45
N ARG A 106 -4.90 -5.41 -0.49
CA ARG A 106 -5.39 -4.04 -0.60
C ARG A 106 -4.27 -3.01 -0.71
N THR A 107 -3.20 -3.19 0.04
CA THR A 107 -2.09 -2.24 0.09
C THR A 107 -1.10 -2.40 -1.05
N MET A 108 -0.87 -3.63 -1.52
CA MET A 108 0.13 -3.91 -2.56
C MET A 108 -0.47 -4.03 -3.97
N VAL A 109 -1.68 -4.60 -4.10
CA VAL A 109 -2.20 -5.01 -5.41
C VAL A 109 -3.36 -4.11 -5.85
N SER A 110 -4.48 -4.13 -5.15
CA SER A 110 -5.68 -3.37 -5.53
C SER A 110 -6.59 -3.12 -4.33
N ASP A 111 -7.15 -1.90 -4.24
CA ASP A 111 -8.15 -1.52 -3.24
C ASP A 111 -9.60 -1.71 -3.71
N GLN A 112 -9.82 -2.24 -4.91
CA GLN A 112 -11.14 -2.52 -5.42
C GLN A 112 -11.77 -3.70 -4.67
N LEU A 113 -12.88 -3.48 -3.97
CA LEU A 113 -13.54 -4.49 -3.15
C LEU A 113 -13.88 -5.78 -3.92
N LYS A 114 -14.31 -5.66 -5.18
CA LYS A 114 -14.61 -6.83 -6.03
C LYS A 114 -13.35 -7.67 -6.30
N TYR A 115 -12.23 -6.99 -6.54
CA TYR A 115 -10.94 -7.65 -6.74
C TYR A 115 -10.48 -8.36 -5.47
N ILE A 116 -10.46 -7.66 -4.33
CA ILE A 116 -10.04 -8.21 -3.03
C ILE A 116 -10.87 -9.45 -2.69
N LYS A 117 -12.20 -9.37 -2.84
CA LYS A 117 -13.11 -10.49 -2.57
C LYS A 117 -12.79 -11.73 -3.40
N MET A 118 -12.33 -11.57 -4.63
CA MET A 118 -11.93 -12.67 -5.51
C MET A 118 -10.50 -13.12 -5.19
N ALA A 119 -9.55 -12.19 -5.09
CA ALA A 119 -8.14 -12.46 -4.92
C ALA A 119 -7.83 -13.25 -3.63
N ARG A 120 -8.52 -12.94 -2.52
CA ARG A 120 -8.37 -13.67 -1.24
C ARG A 120 -8.72 -15.15 -1.30
N GLN A 121 -9.46 -15.60 -2.34
CA GLN A 121 -9.80 -17.02 -2.53
C GLN A 121 -8.70 -17.80 -3.24
N TRP A 122 -7.74 -17.09 -3.85
CA TRP A 122 -6.76 -17.67 -4.74
C TRP A 122 -5.32 -17.41 -4.32
N PHE A 123 -5.01 -16.20 -3.81
CA PHE A 123 -3.66 -15.88 -3.36
C PHE A 123 -3.38 -16.51 -2.01
N THR A 124 -2.18 -17.03 -1.90
CA THR A 124 -1.56 -17.45 -0.64
C THR A 124 -0.60 -16.36 -0.15
N VAL A 125 -0.18 -16.43 1.10
CA VAL A 125 0.89 -15.54 1.63
C VAL A 125 2.16 -15.64 0.79
N ALA A 126 2.51 -16.83 0.33
CA ALA A 126 3.67 -17.05 -0.55
C ALA A 126 3.54 -16.32 -1.89
N ASP A 127 2.35 -16.30 -2.50
CA ASP A 127 2.10 -15.54 -3.73
C ASP A 127 2.25 -14.03 -3.48
N LEU A 128 1.71 -13.53 -2.38
CA LEU A 128 1.82 -12.12 -2.01
C LEU A 128 3.27 -11.72 -1.73
N LYS A 129 4.06 -12.58 -1.09
CA LYS A 129 5.49 -12.38 -0.86
C LYS A 129 6.28 -12.32 -2.18
N GLU A 130 5.94 -13.18 -3.14
CA GLU A 130 6.56 -13.15 -4.48
C GLU A 130 6.17 -11.90 -5.26
N ILE A 131 4.90 -11.45 -5.17
CA ILE A 131 4.47 -10.17 -5.76
C ILE A 131 5.28 -9.03 -5.17
N ARG A 132 5.46 -8.99 -3.84
CA ARG A 132 6.25 -7.97 -3.17
C ARG A 132 7.71 -7.96 -3.64
N ARG A 133 8.33 -9.13 -3.73
CA ARG A 133 9.71 -9.27 -4.20
C ARG A 133 9.94 -8.71 -5.60
N ARG A 134 8.92 -8.76 -6.47
CA ARG A 134 8.97 -8.27 -7.85
C ARG A 134 8.37 -6.88 -8.02
N LYS A 135 7.85 -6.28 -6.96
CA LYS A 135 7.29 -4.95 -7.02
C LYS A 135 8.40 -3.90 -6.86
N ILE A 136 8.39 -2.90 -7.73
CA ILE A 136 9.27 -1.74 -7.70
C ILE A 136 8.45 -0.53 -7.25
N GLY A 137 8.91 0.14 -6.19
CA GLY A 137 8.19 1.24 -5.56
C GLY A 137 7.24 0.79 -4.45
N GLY A 138 6.72 1.76 -3.67
CA GLY A 138 5.84 1.54 -2.52
C GLY A 138 4.37 1.43 -2.88
N GLY A 139 3.94 2.00 -4.01
CA GLY A 139 2.55 2.09 -4.43
C GLY A 139 1.93 0.76 -4.87
N LYS A 140 0.64 0.79 -5.20
CA LYS A 140 -0.09 -0.39 -5.69
C LYS A 140 0.29 -0.75 -7.12
N VAL A 141 0.19 -2.02 -7.45
CA VAL A 141 0.32 -2.51 -8.84
C VAL A 141 -0.85 -1.99 -9.68
N GLY A 142 -0.61 -1.66 -10.93
CA GLY A 142 -1.66 -1.19 -11.83
C GLY A 142 -2.71 -2.27 -12.13
N GLY A 143 -3.93 -1.84 -12.47
CA GLY A 143 -5.08 -2.75 -12.66
C GLY A 143 -4.86 -3.86 -13.69
N LYS A 144 -4.09 -3.62 -14.76
CA LYS A 144 -3.75 -4.65 -15.76
C LYS A 144 -2.87 -5.76 -15.16
N ALA A 145 -1.83 -5.37 -14.40
CA ALA A 145 -0.96 -6.32 -13.71
C ALA A 145 -1.71 -7.08 -12.61
N ALA A 146 -2.57 -6.41 -11.84
CA ALA A 146 -3.42 -7.04 -10.85
C ALA A 146 -4.33 -8.11 -11.47
N GLY A 147 -5.00 -7.78 -12.57
CA GLY A 147 -5.85 -8.74 -13.32
C GLY A 147 -5.06 -9.94 -13.84
N MET A 148 -3.88 -9.70 -14.41
CA MET A 148 -2.99 -10.75 -14.89
C MET A 148 -2.53 -11.67 -13.75
N LEU A 149 -2.09 -11.13 -12.63
CA LEU A 149 -1.64 -11.90 -11.46
C LEU A 149 -2.73 -12.86 -10.98
N LEU A 150 -3.96 -12.36 -10.84
CA LEU A 150 -5.10 -13.18 -10.41
C LEU A 150 -5.46 -14.25 -11.43
N ALA A 151 -5.56 -13.89 -12.71
CA ALA A 151 -5.86 -14.83 -13.78
C ALA A 151 -4.82 -15.96 -13.85
N MET A 152 -3.54 -15.63 -13.70
CA MET A 152 -2.47 -16.63 -13.73
C MET A 152 -2.52 -17.56 -12.51
N ARG A 153 -2.86 -17.05 -11.34
CA ARG A 153 -3.03 -17.88 -10.15
C ARG A 153 -4.20 -18.85 -10.32
N ILE A 154 -5.34 -18.36 -10.80
CA ILE A 154 -6.50 -19.20 -11.10
C ILE A 154 -6.14 -20.28 -12.11
N LEU A 155 -5.51 -19.92 -13.22
CA LEU A 155 -5.12 -20.89 -14.26
C LEU A 155 -4.17 -21.96 -13.74
N LYS A 156 -3.20 -21.59 -12.90
CA LYS A 156 -2.29 -22.57 -12.28
C LYS A 156 -3.01 -23.61 -11.44
N GLU A 157 -4.08 -23.21 -10.74
CA GLU A 157 -4.83 -24.10 -9.87
C GLU A 157 -5.90 -24.92 -10.61
N THR A 158 -6.57 -24.31 -11.60
CA THR A 158 -7.78 -24.90 -12.19
C THR A 158 -7.56 -25.49 -13.58
N ALA A 159 -6.48 -25.10 -14.28
CA ALA A 159 -6.26 -25.61 -15.64
C ALA A 159 -5.84 -27.09 -15.63
N PRO A 160 -6.34 -27.89 -16.60
CA PRO A 160 -5.86 -29.25 -16.83
C PRO A 160 -4.35 -29.29 -17.06
N PRO A 161 -3.65 -30.39 -16.73
CA PRO A 161 -2.19 -30.49 -16.86
C PRO A 161 -1.68 -30.11 -18.26
N GLU A 162 -2.38 -30.54 -19.32
CA GLU A 162 -1.99 -30.30 -20.71
C GLU A 162 -1.98 -28.80 -21.06
N ILE A 163 -2.90 -28.04 -20.46
CA ILE A 163 -2.97 -26.59 -20.61
C ILE A 163 -1.95 -25.92 -19.70
N ARG A 164 -1.86 -26.35 -18.45
CA ARG A 164 -0.92 -25.80 -17.47
C ARG A 164 0.53 -25.87 -17.94
N ASP A 165 0.91 -26.97 -18.55
CA ASP A 165 2.27 -27.21 -19.01
C ASP A 165 2.56 -26.54 -20.36
N SER A 166 1.53 -26.13 -21.10
CA SER A 166 1.67 -25.52 -22.42
C SER A 166 1.92 -24.02 -22.39
N PHE A 167 1.51 -23.30 -21.32
CA PHE A 167 1.73 -21.86 -21.24
C PHE A 167 2.89 -21.50 -20.33
N LYS A 168 3.70 -20.55 -20.80
CA LYS A 168 4.80 -19.97 -20.04
C LYS A 168 4.45 -18.59 -19.56
N ILE A 169 4.70 -18.35 -18.27
CA ILE A 169 4.52 -17.05 -17.66
C ILE A 169 5.86 -16.33 -17.73
N PRO A 170 5.98 -15.17 -18.39
CA PRO A 170 7.22 -14.43 -18.41
C PRO A 170 7.55 -13.93 -17.01
N VAL A 171 8.82 -13.87 -16.66
CA VAL A 171 9.28 -13.20 -15.46
C VAL A 171 8.93 -11.73 -15.60
N SER A 172 8.09 -11.23 -14.68
CA SER A 172 7.56 -9.87 -14.73
C SER A 172 7.86 -9.13 -13.44
N TYR A 173 8.17 -7.85 -13.56
CA TYR A 173 8.29 -6.91 -12.46
C TYR A 173 7.12 -5.92 -12.52
N TYR A 174 6.68 -5.43 -11.37
CA TYR A 174 5.47 -4.62 -11.25
C TYR A 174 5.84 -3.24 -10.73
N LEU A 175 5.65 -2.22 -11.55
CA LEU A 175 5.85 -0.84 -11.13
C LEU A 175 4.67 -0.38 -10.26
N GLY A 176 4.95 0.10 -9.08
CA GLY A 176 3.96 0.74 -8.23
C GLY A 176 3.50 2.08 -8.80
N SER A 177 2.30 2.48 -8.44
CA SER A 177 1.72 3.75 -8.92
C SER A 177 2.53 4.99 -8.51
N ASP A 178 3.26 4.91 -7.41
CA ASP A 178 4.17 5.95 -6.94
C ASP A 178 5.32 6.23 -7.90
N VAL A 179 5.84 5.21 -8.56
CA VAL A 179 6.93 5.37 -9.55
C VAL A 179 6.51 6.31 -10.68
N PHE A 180 5.27 6.19 -11.17
CA PHE A 180 4.74 7.09 -12.18
C PHE A 180 4.63 8.54 -11.67
N TYR A 181 4.07 8.74 -10.48
CA TYR A 181 3.94 10.09 -9.92
C TYR A 181 5.30 10.70 -9.57
N ASN A 182 6.24 9.90 -9.09
CA ASN A 182 7.61 10.35 -8.87
C ASN A 182 8.26 10.76 -10.19
N PHE A 183 8.11 9.97 -11.27
CA PHE A 183 8.57 10.32 -12.59
C PHE A 183 8.01 11.66 -13.05
N LEU A 184 6.70 11.89 -12.92
CA LEU A 184 6.10 13.18 -13.27
C LEU A 184 6.67 14.33 -12.44
N SER A 185 6.87 14.11 -11.15
CA SER A 185 7.31 15.14 -10.21
C SER A 185 8.76 15.58 -10.46
N ILE A 186 9.69 14.63 -10.56
CA ILE A 186 11.12 14.94 -10.74
C ILE A 186 11.43 15.56 -12.10
N ASN A 187 10.60 15.28 -13.11
CA ASN A 187 10.77 15.83 -14.46
C ASN A 187 9.92 17.09 -14.71
N GLY A 188 9.19 17.60 -13.71
CA GLY A 188 8.33 18.78 -13.88
C GLY A 188 7.10 18.54 -14.76
N LEU A 189 6.67 17.29 -14.95
CA LEU A 189 5.63 16.86 -15.88
C LEU A 189 4.23 16.80 -15.25
N MET A 190 4.06 17.26 -14.00
CA MET A 190 2.79 17.19 -13.28
C MET A 190 1.64 17.92 -13.98
N HIS A 191 1.94 18.96 -14.77
CA HIS A 191 0.96 19.70 -15.56
C HIS A 191 0.25 18.83 -16.61
N TRP A 192 0.85 17.72 -17.04
CA TRP A 192 0.23 16.77 -17.97
C TRP A 192 -0.81 15.82 -17.30
N ASN A 193 -0.93 15.85 -16.00
CA ASN A 193 -1.88 14.96 -15.28
C ASN A 193 -3.35 15.34 -15.51
N ASP A 194 -3.63 16.49 -16.12
CA ASP A 194 -4.97 16.98 -16.45
C ASP A 194 -5.52 16.44 -17.78
N GLN A 195 -4.71 15.74 -18.58
CA GLN A 195 -5.11 15.23 -19.90
C GLN A 195 -6.46 14.49 -19.91
N LYS A 196 -6.75 13.75 -18.86
CA LYS A 196 -8.03 13.02 -18.71
C LYS A 196 -9.29 13.91 -18.65
N TYR A 197 -9.11 15.22 -18.50
CA TYR A 197 -10.20 16.21 -18.44
C TYR A 197 -10.31 17.03 -19.73
N LYS A 198 -9.39 16.85 -20.68
CA LYS A 198 -9.35 17.54 -21.97
C LYS A 198 -10.20 16.83 -23.01
N THR A 199 -10.63 17.60 -24.01
CA THR A 199 -11.30 17.05 -25.20
C THR A 199 -10.32 16.24 -26.06
N GLU A 200 -10.83 15.39 -26.95
CA GLU A 200 -9.99 14.59 -27.83
C GLU A 200 -9.11 15.45 -28.74
N ASP A 201 -9.63 16.57 -29.23
CA ASP A 201 -8.87 17.50 -30.10
C ASP A 201 -7.73 18.20 -29.34
N GLU A 202 -7.97 18.62 -28.09
CA GLU A 202 -6.94 19.16 -27.22
C GLU A 202 -5.86 18.12 -26.91
N MET A 203 -6.26 16.89 -26.57
CA MET A 203 -5.30 15.80 -26.33
C MET A 203 -4.44 15.51 -27.56
N ARG A 204 -5.03 15.55 -28.76
CA ARG A 204 -4.29 15.36 -30.01
C ARG A 204 -3.32 16.49 -30.30
N ALA A 205 -3.70 17.73 -30.01
CA ALA A 205 -2.84 18.89 -30.15
C ALA A 205 -1.65 18.86 -29.17
N ASP A 206 -1.87 18.42 -27.94
CA ASP A 206 -0.87 18.33 -26.90
C ASP A 206 0.12 17.16 -27.08
N TYR A 207 -0.34 16.09 -27.76
CA TYR A 207 0.40 14.81 -27.82
C TYR A 207 1.86 14.92 -28.31
N PRO A 208 2.19 15.71 -29.34
CA PRO A 208 3.58 15.83 -29.80
C PRO A 208 4.52 16.37 -28.72
N THR A 209 4.08 17.43 -28.00
CA THR A 209 4.85 18.07 -26.92
C THR A 209 4.97 17.13 -25.71
N LEU A 210 3.84 16.53 -25.30
CA LEU A 210 3.81 15.55 -24.23
C LEU A 210 4.79 14.40 -24.51
N ARG A 211 4.74 13.84 -25.74
CA ARG A 211 5.62 12.74 -26.12
C ARG A 211 7.10 13.15 -26.06
N GLU A 212 7.44 14.34 -26.52
CA GLU A 212 8.80 14.85 -26.49
C GLU A 212 9.31 15.01 -25.06
N GLU A 213 8.53 15.65 -24.20
CA GLU A 213 8.89 15.88 -22.79
C GLU A 213 9.02 14.58 -22.01
N PHE A 214 8.06 13.65 -22.16
CA PHE A 214 8.13 12.34 -21.50
C PHE A 214 9.34 11.50 -21.99
N SER A 215 9.71 11.60 -23.26
CA SER A 215 10.86 10.86 -23.80
C SER A 215 12.21 11.35 -23.29
N LYS A 216 12.27 12.58 -22.78
CA LYS A 216 13.47 13.18 -22.18
C LYS A 216 13.55 12.97 -20.66
N GLY A 217 12.46 12.50 -20.05
CA GLY A 217 12.38 12.31 -18.62
C GLY A 217 13.26 11.16 -18.13
N GLU A 218 13.86 11.36 -16.96
CA GLU A 218 14.66 10.35 -16.25
C GLU A 218 13.80 9.61 -15.22
N PHE A 219 14.00 8.30 -15.12
CA PHE A 219 13.32 7.50 -14.09
C PHE A 219 13.96 7.73 -12.72
N PRO A 220 13.13 7.75 -11.64
CA PRO A 220 13.61 7.90 -10.27
C PRO A 220 14.46 6.74 -9.79
#